data_aa7fbd592c27995c50833236c91c3803
#
_entry.id   aa7fbd592c27995c50833236c91c3803
#
_cell.length_a   1.000
_cell.length_b   1.000
_cell.length_c   1.000
_cell.angle_alpha   90.00
_cell.angle_beta   90.00
_cell.angle_gamma   90.00
#
_symmetry.space_group_name_H-M   'P 1'
#
loop_
_entity.id
_entity.type
_entity.pdbx_description
1 polymer ?
#
loop_
_entity_poly.entity_id
_entity_poly.type
_entity_poly.pdbx_seq_one_letter_code
_entity_poly.pdbx_strand_id
1 'polypeptide(L)'
;MALALLLAAALQAPGPAVAASPPAAEEAARVEEGGRDYRIGPEDVLKIAVYGHPDLTQTVAVQADGSFVFPLLGRVPADDLAPPELERRLADLLGRDYIREPQVAVTVQLYRSKIVFVVGEVTRPGLYPLVGTRRLVEVLAKAGPMTASAGSEVVIVRSRSGEARPVLPSEVAAGSDTAAAEVIRVDLRAIQGGDLAQNVALLPRDTVFVPAAPKVFVSGRVPDPGGYPFAPGTTVRQAVGLAGGSARSAAHIRLLREVGGKAREVAVGLDDLVQAGDTVIVR
;
A
#
# COMPACT_ATOMS: atom_id res chain seq x y z
N MET A 1 -65.57 33.42 -21.28
CA MET A 1 -64.22 33.15 -21.77
C MET A 1 -63.28 33.05 -20.56
N ALA A 2 -63.02 31.84 -20.14
CA ALA A 2 -62.14 31.58 -19.02
C ALA A 2 -60.90 30.77 -19.49
N LEU A 3 -59.73 31.36 -19.42
CA LEU A 3 -58.43 30.79 -19.83
C LEU A 3 -57.86 30.00 -18.65
N ALA A 4 -57.80 28.69 -18.76
CA ALA A 4 -57.19 27.82 -17.76
C ALA A 4 -55.69 27.72 -18.02
N LEU A 5 -54.88 28.12 -17.05
CA LEU A 5 -53.42 28.00 -17.04
C LEU A 5 -53.03 26.64 -16.40
N LEU A 6 -52.53 25.73 -17.21
CA LEU A 6 -51.97 24.45 -16.76
C LEU A 6 -50.51 24.66 -16.29
N LEU A 7 -50.29 24.47 -15.01
CA LEU A 7 -48.94 24.50 -14.37
C LEU A 7 -48.36 23.07 -14.46
N ALA A 8 -47.36 22.86 -15.30
CA ALA A 8 -46.61 21.60 -15.37
C ALA A 8 -45.52 21.59 -14.28
N ALA A 9 -45.70 20.77 -13.27
CA ALA A 9 -44.67 20.49 -12.25
C ALA A 9 -43.64 19.50 -12.81
N ALA A 10 -42.43 19.96 -13.07
CA ALA A 10 -41.29 19.09 -13.40
C ALA A 10 -40.80 18.36 -12.14
N LEU A 11 -40.97 17.05 -12.15
CA LEU A 11 -40.43 16.15 -11.12
C LEU A 11 -38.91 15.98 -11.38
N GLN A 12 -38.08 16.67 -10.60
CA GLN A 12 -36.62 16.47 -10.61
C GLN A 12 -36.28 15.19 -9.89
N ALA A 13 -35.65 14.23 -10.57
CA ALA A 13 -35.06 13.03 -9.99
C ALA A 13 -33.86 13.41 -9.11
N PRO A 14 -33.67 12.79 -7.94
CA PRO A 14 -32.49 13.02 -7.14
C PRO A 14 -31.25 12.46 -7.86
N GLY A 15 -30.25 13.31 -8.03
CA GLY A 15 -28.94 12.93 -8.57
C GLY A 15 -28.22 11.95 -7.62
N PRO A 16 -27.20 11.23 -8.14
CA PRO A 16 -26.47 10.26 -7.32
C PRO A 16 -25.83 10.94 -6.13
N ALA A 17 -26.09 10.40 -4.93
CA ALA A 17 -25.48 10.85 -3.70
C ALA A 17 -23.96 10.67 -3.80
N VAL A 18 -23.23 11.79 -3.79
CA VAL A 18 -21.80 11.81 -3.61
C VAL A 18 -21.52 11.23 -2.21
N ALA A 19 -20.84 10.09 -2.16
CA ALA A 19 -20.41 9.50 -0.90
C ALA A 19 -19.54 10.52 -0.15
N ALA A 20 -20.05 10.99 0.98
CA ALA A 20 -19.34 11.90 1.85
C ALA A 20 -18.08 11.20 2.38
N SER A 21 -16.91 11.82 2.13
CA SER A 21 -15.66 11.42 2.79
C SER A 21 -15.86 11.45 4.31
N PRO A 22 -15.29 10.50 5.07
CA PRO A 22 -15.42 10.50 6.51
C PRO A 22 -14.89 11.82 7.09
N PRO A 23 -15.52 12.36 8.14
CA PRO A 23 -15.13 13.63 8.70
C PRO A 23 -13.69 13.59 9.22
N ALA A 24 -12.93 14.64 8.96
CA ALA A 24 -11.51 14.81 9.33
C ALA A 24 -11.22 14.53 10.83
N ALA A 25 -12.22 14.59 11.69
CA ALA A 25 -12.11 14.25 13.11
C ALA A 25 -11.93 12.75 13.35
N GLU A 26 -12.49 11.88 12.51
CA GLU A 26 -12.37 10.41 12.66
C GLU A 26 -11.01 9.91 12.12
N GLU A 27 -10.47 10.59 11.14
CA GLU A 27 -9.12 10.36 10.61
C GLU A 27 -8.04 10.86 11.60
N ALA A 28 -8.27 12.01 12.25
CA ALA A 28 -7.41 12.54 13.32
C ALA A 28 -7.40 11.62 14.55
N ALA A 29 -8.55 11.08 14.96
CA ALA A 29 -8.64 10.16 16.10
C ALA A 29 -7.91 8.82 15.84
N ARG A 30 -7.95 8.32 14.59
CA ARG A 30 -7.20 7.10 14.19
C ARG A 30 -5.69 7.34 14.15
N VAL A 31 -5.24 8.54 13.84
CA VAL A 31 -3.83 8.92 13.89
C VAL A 31 -3.35 9.02 15.34
N GLU A 32 -4.20 9.49 16.27
CA GLU A 32 -3.87 9.57 17.70
C GLU A 32 -3.75 8.22 18.39
N GLU A 33 -4.62 7.24 18.08
CA GLU A 33 -4.53 5.88 18.63
C GLU A 33 -3.30 5.13 18.13
N GLY A 34 -2.92 5.31 16.85
CA GLY A 34 -1.71 4.71 16.29
C GLY A 34 -0.41 5.32 16.82
N GLY A 35 -0.46 6.57 17.27
CA GLY A 35 0.73 7.30 17.72
C GLY A 35 1.32 6.82 19.05
N ARG A 36 0.53 6.22 19.93
CA ARG A 36 0.98 5.82 21.29
C ARG A 36 1.94 4.64 21.31
N ASP A 37 1.82 3.71 20.36
CA ASP A 37 2.66 2.52 20.23
C ASP A 37 3.81 2.71 19.23
N TYR A 38 3.88 3.88 18.60
CA TYR A 38 4.96 4.23 17.69
C TYR A 38 6.26 4.41 18.46
N ARG A 39 7.36 3.89 17.95
CA ARG A 39 8.70 4.12 18.49
C ARG A 39 9.39 5.20 17.67
N ILE A 40 9.59 6.34 18.30
CA ILE A 40 10.28 7.50 17.71
C ILE A 40 11.67 7.07 17.21
N GLY A 41 12.10 7.64 16.10
CA GLY A 41 13.43 7.39 15.56
C GLY A 41 14.00 8.61 14.82
N PRO A 42 15.21 8.48 14.27
CA PRO A 42 15.86 9.56 13.51
C PRO A 42 14.98 10.07 12.36
N GLU A 43 15.06 11.37 12.07
CA GLU A 43 14.30 12.08 11.04
C GLU A 43 12.82 12.31 11.35
N ASP A 44 12.23 11.70 12.40
CA ASP A 44 10.86 12.00 12.81
C ASP A 44 10.71 13.45 13.24
N VAL A 45 9.57 14.05 12.95
CA VAL A 45 9.23 15.41 13.38
C VAL A 45 8.19 15.36 14.50
N LEU A 46 8.55 15.89 15.65
CA LEU A 46 7.73 15.90 16.85
C LEU A 46 7.22 17.31 17.11
N LYS A 47 5.96 17.44 17.49
CA LYS A 47 5.40 18.62 18.12
C LYS A 47 5.36 18.37 19.61
N ILE A 48 6.05 19.21 20.37
CA ILE A 48 6.09 19.17 21.83
C ILE A 48 5.38 20.42 22.33
N ALA A 49 4.35 20.23 23.15
CA ALA A 49 3.59 21.30 23.77
C ALA A 49 3.72 21.19 25.29
N VAL A 50 4.05 22.32 25.94
CA VAL A 50 4.09 22.41 27.41
C VAL A 50 2.96 23.30 27.85
N TYR A 51 2.02 22.75 28.61
CA TYR A 51 0.84 23.49 29.05
C TYR A 51 1.21 24.68 29.92
N GLY A 52 0.62 25.85 29.63
CA GLY A 52 0.95 27.11 30.30
C GLY A 52 2.24 27.77 29.85
N HIS A 53 3.05 27.15 28.98
CA HIS A 53 4.33 27.63 28.51
C HIS A 53 4.41 27.62 26.97
N PRO A 54 3.77 28.57 26.27
CA PRO A 54 3.77 28.61 24.80
C PRO A 54 5.18 28.88 24.21
N ASP A 55 6.07 29.49 24.98
CA ASP A 55 7.49 29.74 24.66
C ASP A 55 8.31 28.42 24.56
N LEU A 56 7.87 27.37 25.24
CA LEU A 56 8.46 26.02 25.17
C LEU A 56 7.76 25.09 24.18
N THR A 57 6.64 25.55 23.58
CA THR A 57 5.92 24.78 22.58
C THR A 57 6.59 24.92 21.22
N GLN A 58 7.11 23.81 20.70
CA GLN A 58 7.85 23.84 19.43
C GLN A 58 7.72 22.55 18.63
N THR A 59 8.09 22.62 17.35
CA THR A 59 8.26 21.47 16.47
C THR A 59 9.75 21.19 16.28
N VAL A 60 10.17 19.98 16.54
CA VAL A 60 11.57 19.54 16.49
C VAL A 60 11.73 18.31 15.60
N ALA A 61 12.85 18.23 14.88
CA ALA A 61 13.25 17.03 14.16
C ALA A 61 14.23 16.23 15.02
N VAL A 62 14.02 14.91 15.10
CA VAL A 62 14.96 14.00 15.74
C VAL A 62 16.19 13.87 14.84
N GLN A 63 17.37 14.12 15.38
CA GLN A 63 18.65 14.05 14.67
C GLN A 63 19.06 12.61 14.39
N ALA A 64 20.10 12.43 13.56
CA ALA A 64 20.62 11.11 13.20
C ALA A 64 21.12 10.29 14.40
N ASP A 65 21.52 10.99 15.50
CA ASP A 65 21.93 10.36 16.75
C ASP A 65 20.75 9.97 17.67
N GLY A 66 19.50 10.12 17.18
CA GLY A 66 18.28 9.79 17.93
C GLY A 66 17.90 10.83 19.00
N SER A 67 18.52 12.01 19.01
CA SER A 67 18.25 13.09 19.96
C SER A 67 17.67 14.32 19.28
N PHE A 68 17.12 15.25 20.07
CA PHE A 68 16.73 16.59 19.64
C PHE A 68 17.16 17.63 20.67
N VAL A 69 17.19 18.91 20.27
CA VAL A 69 17.50 20.02 21.17
C VAL A 69 16.20 20.62 21.68
N PHE A 70 16.06 20.74 22.99
CA PHE A 70 14.92 21.35 23.66
C PHE A 70 15.35 22.52 24.54
N PRO A 71 14.61 23.66 24.56
CA PRO A 71 14.94 24.79 25.42
C PRO A 71 15.06 24.37 26.88
N LEU A 72 15.96 25.02 27.61
CA LEU A 72 16.31 24.74 29.00
C LEU A 72 17.00 23.39 29.25
N LEU A 73 16.63 22.31 28.51
CA LEU A 73 17.15 20.96 28.73
C LEU A 73 18.36 20.63 27.85
N GLY A 74 18.58 21.40 26.77
CA GLY A 74 19.62 21.06 25.80
C GLY A 74 19.28 19.81 24.98
N ARG A 75 20.21 18.88 24.85
CA ARG A 75 20.06 17.67 24.07
C ARG A 75 19.29 16.58 24.83
N VAL A 76 18.16 16.13 24.27
CA VAL A 76 17.28 15.10 24.87
C VAL A 76 17.24 13.88 23.93
N PRO A 77 17.57 12.68 24.39
CA PRO A 77 17.44 11.47 23.60
C PRO A 77 15.96 11.05 23.52
N ALA A 78 15.52 10.71 22.28
CA ALA A 78 14.15 10.28 21.98
C ALA A 78 14.08 8.95 21.25
N ASP A 79 15.21 8.45 20.72
CA ASP A 79 15.22 7.20 19.93
C ASP A 79 14.65 6.02 20.73
N ASP A 80 13.82 5.25 20.03
CA ASP A 80 13.10 4.07 20.53
C ASP A 80 12.13 4.32 21.71
N LEU A 81 11.86 5.56 22.06
CA LEU A 81 10.83 5.93 23.04
C LEU A 81 9.46 6.04 22.36
N ALA A 82 8.40 5.60 23.06
CA ALA A 82 7.04 5.95 22.66
C ALA A 82 6.73 7.41 23.06
N PRO A 83 5.82 8.11 22.34
CA PRO A 83 5.45 9.48 22.70
C PRO A 83 5.08 9.65 24.19
N PRO A 84 4.27 8.77 24.84
CA PRO A 84 3.97 8.90 26.26
C PRO A 84 5.19 8.68 27.17
N GLU A 85 6.21 7.94 26.72
CA GLU A 85 7.46 7.75 27.47
C GLU A 85 8.30 9.02 27.39
N LEU A 86 8.33 9.66 26.21
CA LEU A 86 9.03 10.94 26.03
C LEU A 86 8.33 12.09 26.80
N GLU A 87 7.00 12.12 26.83
CA GLU A 87 6.23 13.08 27.63
C GLU A 87 6.64 13.02 29.12
N ARG A 88 6.63 11.83 29.70
CA ARG A 88 7.05 11.61 31.10
C ARG A 88 8.50 12.05 31.33
N ARG A 89 9.39 11.67 30.42
CA ARG A 89 10.80 12.03 30.52
C ARG A 89 11.01 13.55 30.48
N LEU A 90 10.31 14.25 29.56
CA LEU A 90 10.37 15.72 29.48
C LEU A 90 9.77 16.38 30.73
N ALA A 91 8.64 15.86 31.22
CA ALA A 91 8.03 16.35 32.45
C ALA A 91 8.97 16.20 33.65
N ASP A 92 9.63 15.03 33.80
CA ASP A 92 10.59 14.80 34.87
C ASP A 92 11.80 15.76 34.80
N LEU A 93 12.33 15.99 33.58
CA LEU A 93 13.48 16.89 33.39
C LEU A 93 13.12 18.35 33.65
N LEU A 94 11.97 18.81 33.16
CA LEU A 94 11.49 20.17 33.39
C LEU A 94 11.09 20.41 34.84
N GLY A 95 10.55 19.37 35.50
CA GLY A 95 10.11 19.45 36.89
C GLY A 95 11.20 19.57 37.93
N ARG A 96 12.44 19.19 37.59
CA ARG A 96 13.57 19.24 38.52
C ARG A 96 13.98 20.68 38.86
N ASP A 97 14.14 21.53 37.81
CA ASP A 97 14.81 22.80 37.98
C ASP A 97 14.08 24.00 37.36
N TYR A 98 13.02 23.79 36.53
CA TYR A 98 12.47 24.81 35.68
C TYR A 98 10.96 25.11 35.89
N ILE A 99 10.12 24.07 35.99
CA ILE A 99 8.66 24.21 36.00
C ILE A 99 8.06 23.35 37.10
N ARG A 100 7.22 23.90 37.93
CA ARG A 100 6.47 23.14 38.95
C ARG A 100 5.33 22.36 38.28
N GLU A 101 5.33 21.04 38.39
CA GLU A 101 4.29 20.12 37.85
C GLU A 101 4.02 20.32 36.34
N PRO A 102 5.05 20.20 35.47
CA PRO A 102 4.87 20.45 34.04
C PRO A 102 3.99 19.38 33.39
N GLN A 103 3.05 19.82 32.55
CA GLN A 103 2.24 18.93 31.70
C GLN A 103 2.76 19.05 30.28
N VAL A 104 3.28 17.95 29.75
CA VAL A 104 3.89 17.90 28.40
C VAL A 104 3.08 16.96 27.54
N ALA A 105 2.80 17.38 26.30
CA ALA A 105 2.20 16.56 25.27
C ALA A 105 3.15 16.45 24.08
N VAL A 106 3.36 15.24 23.57
CA VAL A 106 4.21 14.92 22.43
C VAL A 106 3.38 14.29 21.33
N THR A 107 3.36 14.89 20.16
CA THR A 107 2.67 14.37 18.97
C THR A 107 3.66 14.21 17.83
N VAL A 108 3.67 13.04 17.19
CA VAL A 108 4.47 12.85 15.97
C VAL A 108 3.74 13.49 14.81
N GLN A 109 4.30 14.57 14.25
CA GLN A 109 3.74 15.28 13.09
C GLN A 109 4.10 14.58 11.76
N LEU A 110 5.35 14.11 11.64
CA LEU A 110 5.82 13.42 10.45
C LEU A 110 6.57 12.14 10.86
N TYR A 111 6.06 11.01 10.40
CA TYR A 111 6.70 9.70 10.55
C TYR A 111 7.69 9.50 9.40
N ARG A 112 8.98 9.38 9.68
CA ARG A 112 10.03 9.19 8.66
C ARG A 112 10.96 8.02 8.98
N SER A 113 11.14 7.69 10.24
CA SER A 113 12.08 6.67 10.67
C SER A 113 11.53 5.26 10.47
N LYS A 114 10.31 5.00 10.90
CA LYS A 114 9.69 3.65 10.92
C LYS A 114 8.46 3.63 10.02
N ILE A 115 8.70 3.73 8.71
CA ILE A 115 7.68 3.71 7.66
C ILE A 115 7.90 2.55 6.71
N VAL A 116 6.84 2.13 6.02
CA VAL A 116 6.90 1.24 4.86
C VAL A 116 6.24 1.91 3.67
N PHE A 117 6.69 1.54 2.48
CA PHE A 117 6.12 1.99 1.23
C PHE A 117 5.13 0.94 0.72
N VAL A 118 3.89 1.33 0.43
CA VAL A 118 2.92 0.45 -0.24
C VAL A 118 2.66 1.01 -1.62
N VAL A 119 2.95 0.22 -2.64
CA VAL A 119 2.85 0.62 -4.05
C VAL A 119 2.18 -0.47 -4.89
N GLY A 120 1.62 -0.10 -6.04
CA GLY A 120 0.95 -1.00 -6.97
C GLY A 120 -0.57 -1.03 -6.80
N GLU A 121 -1.17 -2.18 -6.98
CA GLU A 121 -2.60 -2.41 -7.12
C GLU A 121 -3.35 -2.44 -5.76
N VAL A 122 -3.27 -1.34 -5.02
CA VAL A 122 -4.03 -1.08 -3.79
C VAL A 122 -4.82 0.22 -3.93
N THR A 123 -5.90 0.36 -3.17
CA THR A 123 -6.76 1.55 -3.26
C THR A 123 -6.06 2.82 -2.82
N ARG A 124 -5.19 2.74 -1.82
CA ARG A 124 -4.44 3.89 -1.27
C ARG A 124 -2.95 3.56 -1.19
N PRO A 125 -2.22 3.65 -2.32
CA PRO A 125 -0.76 3.55 -2.28
C PRO A 125 -0.16 4.74 -1.53
N GLY A 126 0.96 4.53 -0.83
CA GLY A 126 1.61 5.59 -0.07
C GLY A 126 2.54 5.10 1.04
N LEU A 127 2.82 6.01 1.97
CA LEU A 127 3.65 5.77 3.14
C LEU A 127 2.79 5.37 4.33
N TYR A 128 3.19 4.31 5.03
CA TYR A 128 2.48 3.82 6.20
C TYR A 128 3.42 3.69 7.39
N PRO A 129 3.11 4.34 8.53
CA PRO A 129 3.92 4.18 9.73
C PRO A 129 3.77 2.76 10.29
N LEU A 130 4.89 2.19 10.70
CA LEU A 130 4.93 0.91 11.39
C LEU A 130 4.60 1.12 12.87
N VAL A 131 3.36 0.84 13.24
CA VAL A 131 2.85 0.93 14.60
C VAL A 131 2.37 -0.45 15.04
N GLY A 132 2.64 -0.83 16.29
CA GLY A 132 2.17 -2.11 16.84
C GLY A 132 2.87 -3.33 16.23
N THR A 133 2.10 -4.32 15.82
CA THR A 133 2.60 -5.65 15.42
C THR A 133 3.34 -5.71 14.09
N ARG A 134 3.37 -4.65 13.31
CA ARG A 134 4.21 -4.48 12.10
C ARG A 134 4.11 -5.64 11.09
N ARG A 135 2.91 -6.23 10.91
CA ARG A 135 2.72 -7.35 9.97
C ARG A 135 2.12 -6.90 8.64
N LEU A 136 2.43 -7.64 7.57
CA LEU A 136 1.98 -7.36 6.21
C LEU A 136 0.46 -7.14 6.10
N VAL A 137 -0.34 -8.02 6.69
CA VAL A 137 -1.81 -7.95 6.60
C VAL A 137 -2.36 -6.67 7.21
N GLU A 138 -1.77 -6.18 8.31
CA GLU A 138 -2.20 -4.94 8.95
C GLU A 138 -1.92 -3.72 8.08
N VAL A 139 -0.75 -3.68 7.45
CA VAL A 139 -0.39 -2.59 6.54
C VAL A 139 -1.28 -2.60 5.30
N LEU A 140 -1.54 -3.78 4.72
CA LEU A 140 -2.46 -3.92 3.59
C LEU A 140 -3.90 -3.51 3.97
N ALA A 141 -4.37 -3.88 5.18
CA ALA A 141 -5.68 -3.43 5.66
C ALA A 141 -5.78 -1.90 5.76
N LYS A 142 -4.71 -1.23 6.20
CA LYS A 142 -4.63 0.25 6.21
C LYS A 142 -4.58 0.85 4.80
N ALA A 143 -3.88 0.20 3.86
CA ALA A 143 -3.82 0.62 2.45
C ALA A 143 -5.17 0.42 1.71
N GLY A 144 -6.10 -0.26 2.35
CA GLY A 144 -7.43 -0.54 1.80
C GLY A 144 -7.47 -1.77 0.90
N PRO A 145 -8.62 -2.05 0.30
CA PRO A 145 -8.78 -3.20 -0.57
C PRO A 145 -7.87 -3.11 -1.79
N MET A 146 -7.49 -4.26 -2.30
CA MET A 146 -6.79 -4.36 -3.57
C MET A 146 -7.71 -3.97 -4.72
N THR A 147 -7.13 -3.45 -5.80
CA THR A 147 -7.89 -3.14 -7.01
C THR A 147 -8.38 -4.43 -7.70
N ALA A 148 -9.34 -4.31 -8.58
CA ALA A 148 -9.82 -5.44 -9.39
C ALA A 148 -8.71 -6.02 -10.32
N SER A 149 -7.67 -5.24 -10.55
CA SER A 149 -6.51 -5.64 -11.36
C SER A 149 -5.39 -6.29 -10.54
N ALA A 150 -5.50 -6.34 -9.22
CA ALA A 150 -4.45 -6.86 -8.35
C ALA A 150 -4.21 -8.36 -8.52
N GLY A 151 -2.95 -8.75 -8.46
CA GLY A 151 -2.55 -10.16 -8.37
C GLY A 151 -2.79 -10.74 -6.97
N SER A 152 -2.60 -12.04 -6.85
CA SER A 152 -2.67 -12.75 -5.56
C SER A 152 -1.33 -12.80 -4.82
N GLU A 153 -0.26 -12.34 -5.45
CA GLU A 153 1.08 -12.30 -4.87
C GLU A 153 1.41 -10.88 -4.43
N VAL A 154 2.05 -10.73 -3.29
CA VAL A 154 2.66 -9.48 -2.83
C VAL A 154 4.16 -9.69 -2.76
N VAL A 155 4.91 -8.69 -3.22
CA VAL A 155 6.37 -8.72 -3.21
C VAL A 155 6.87 -7.68 -2.21
N ILE A 156 7.58 -8.12 -1.19
CA ILE A 156 8.24 -7.24 -0.22
C ILE A 156 9.70 -7.12 -0.65
N VAL A 157 10.13 -5.89 -0.89
CA VAL A 157 11.53 -5.57 -1.17
C VAL A 157 12.13 -4.91 0.06
N ARG A 158 13.09 -5.58 0.66
CA ARG A 158 13.83 -5.13 1.84
C ARG A 158 15.20 -4.64 1.43
N SER A 159 15.38 -3.34 1.36
CA SER A 159 16.66 -2.73 1.02
C SER A 159 17.57 -2.65 2.25
N ARG A 160 18.84 -3.04 2.09
CA ARG A 160 19.87 -2.86 3.12
C ARG A 160 20.54 -1.47 3.05
N SER A 161 20.35 -0.74 1.97
CA SER A 161 20.95 0.59 1.76
C SER A 161 20.29 1.69 2.58
N GLY A 162 19.13 1.42 3.19
CA GLY A 162 18.41 2.39 4.01
C GLY A 162 17.88 3.59 3.24
N GLU A 163 17.66 3.46 1.93
CA GLU A 163 17.12 4.54 1.10
C GLU A 163 15.74 4.99 1.56
N ALA A 164 15.49 6.29 1.47
CA ALA A 164 14.22 6.92 1.85
C ALA A 164 13.17 6.87 0.73
N ARG A 165 13.37 6.08 -0.33
CA ARG A 165 12.45 5.89 -1.46
C ARG A 165 12.01 4.43 -1.60
N PRO A 166 10.85 4.16 -2.21
CA PRO A 166 10.45 2.79 -2.52
C PRO A 166 11.42 2.18 -3.54
N VAL A 167 11.84 0.95 -3.29
CA VAL A 167 12.64 0.14 -4.24
C VAL A 167 11.71 -0.87 -4.89
N LEU A 168 11.62 -0.83 -6.22
CA LEU A 168 10.74 -1.73 -6.97
C LEU A 168 11.45 -3.07 -7.29
N PRO A 169 10.70 -4.19 -7.39
CA PRO A 169 11.27 -5.47 -7.77
C PRO A 169 12.00 -5.46 -9.11
N SER A 170 11.56 -4.61 -10.05
CA SER A 170 12.21 -4.42 -11.35
C SER A 170 13.59 -3.77 -11.26
N GLU A 171 13.79 -2.88 -10.29
CA GLU A 171 15.09 -2.24 -10.03
C GLU A 171 16.09 -3.25 -9.47
N VAL A 172 15.63 -4.15 -8.59
CA VAL A 172 16.45 -5.24 -8.05
C VAL A 172 16.84 -6.23 -9.16
N ALA A 173 15.90 -6.57 -10.04
CA ALA A 173 16.15 -7.46 -11.17
C ALA A 173 17.11 -6.85 -12.23
N ALA A 174 17.12 -5.53 -12.38
CA ALA A 174 18.00 -4.82 -13.32
C ALA A 174 19.45 -4.70 -12.85
N GLY A 175 19.78 -5.20 -11.63
CA GLY A 175 21.15 -5.17 -11.11
C GLY A 175 21.68 -3.77 -10.80
N SER A 176 20.78 -2.78 -10.63
CA SER A 176 21.17 -1.50 -10.04
C SER A 176 21.76 -1.74 -8.64
N ASP A 177 22.50 -0.80 -8.07
CA ASP A 177 23.27 -0.88 -6.79
C ASP A 177 22.51 -1.43 -5.57
N THR A 178 21.27 -1.81 -5.74
CA THR A 178 20.42 -2.57 -4.84
C THR A 178 20.76 -4.08 -4.74
N ALA A 179 21.96 -4.51 -5.15
CA ALA A 179 22.45 -5.90 -5.03
C ALA A 179 22.40 -6.48 -3.60
N ALA A 180 22.01 -5.68 -2.60
CA ALA A 180 21.79 -6.07 -1.21
C ALA A 180 20.30 -6.10 -0.81
N ALA A 181 19.34 -6.10 -1.75
CA ALA A 181 17.93 -6.16 -1.43
C ALA A 181 17.47 -7.62 -1.31
N GLU A 182 16.76 -7.92 -0.23
CA GLU A 182 16.05 -9.19 -0.05
C GLU A 182 14.64 -9.06 -0.66
N VAL A 183 14.26 -10.00 -1.51
CA VAL A 183 12.94 -10.05 -2.13
C VAL A 183 12.14 -11.20 -1.53
N ILE A 184 11.08 -10.88 -0.79
CA ILE A 184 10.19 -11.85 -0.16
C ILE A 184 8.88 -11.85 -0.94
N ARG A 185 8.46 -13.02 -1.42
CA ARG A 185 7.18 -13.22 -2.12
C ARG A 185 6.17 -13.85 -1.18
N VAL A 186 4.98 -13.29 -1.13
CA VAL A 186 3.90 -13.70 -0.24
C VAL A 186 2.66 -14.00 -1.06
N ASP A 187 2.13 -15.21 -0.93
CA ASP A 187 0.85 -15.57 -1.54
C ASP A 187 -0.31 -15.20 -0.58
N LEU A 188 -1.10 -14.23 -0.99
CA LEU A 188 -2.24 -13.77 -0.20
C LEU A 188 -3.36 -14.79 -0.11
N ARG A 189 -3.49 -15.71 -1.09
CA ARG A 189 -4.47 -16.80 -1.02
C ARG A 189 -4.11 -17.79 0.08
N ALA A 190 -2.81 -18.04 0.28
CA ALA A 190 -2.35 -18.88 1.38
C ALA A 190 -2.72 -18.26 2.73
N ILE A 191 -2.52 -16.94 2.90
CA ILE A 191 -2.93 -16.23 4.11
C ILE A 191 -4.45 -16.31 4.31
N GLN A 192 -5.25 -16.10 3.27
CA GLN A 192 -6.71 -16.22 3.31
C GLN A 192 -7.16 -17.66 3.64
N GLY A 193 -6.38 -18.64 3.23
CA GLY A 193 -6.57 -20.06 3.57
C GLY A 193 -6.13 -20.43 4.99
N GLY A 194 -5.60 -19.47 5.78
CA GLY A 194 -5.19 -19.68 7.17
C GLY A 194 -3.70 -19.92 7.38
N ASP A 195 -2.88 -19.88 6.34
CA ASP A 195 -1.41 -19.95 6.48
C ASP A 195 -0.84 -18.63 6.98
N LEU A 196 -0.86 -18.44 8.30
CA LEU A 196 -0.36 -17.23 8.96
C LEU A 196 1.18 -17.14 8.93
N ALA A 197 1.91 -18.18 8.53
CA ALA A 197 3.36 -18.12 8.35
C ALA A 197 3.73 -17.15 7.22
N GLN A 198 2.86 -17.00 6.23
CA GLN A 198 2.99 -16.01 5.15
C GLN A 198 2.79 -14.55 5.61
N ASN A 199 2.22 -14.32 6.80
CA ASN A 199 2.05 -12.98 7.33
C ASN A 199 3.38 -12.44 7.91
N VAL A 200 4.27 -12.04 7.03
CA VAL A 200 5.64 -11.62 7.32
C VAL A 200 5.65 -10.32 8.15
N ALA A 201 6.58 -10.23 9.10
CA ALA A 201 6.88 -9.00 9.80
C ALA A 201 7.64 -8.03 8.88
N LEU A 202 7.15 -6.80 8.79
CA LEU A 202 7.77 -5.73 8.01
C LEU A 202 8.81 -4.99 8.83
N LEU A 203 9.88 -4.59 8.18
CA LEU A 203 10.92 -3.75 8.73
C LEU A 203 10.78 -2.31 8.22
N PRO A 204 11.34 -1.33 8.94
CA PRO A 204 11.41 0.05 8.45
C PRO A 204 12.02 0.13 7.04
N ARG A 205 11.37 0.93 6.18
CA ARG A 205 11.77 1.15 4.79
C ARG A 205 11.56 -0.04 3.84
N ASP A 206 10.87 -1.12 4.28
CA ASP A 206 10.40 -2.15 3.36
C ASP A 206 9.43 -1.54 2.32
N THR A 207 9.53 -2.01 1.07
CA THR A 207 8.58 -1.71 0.02
C THR A 207 7.64 -2.90 -0.16
N VAL A 208 6.36 -2.71 0.07
CA VAL A 208 5.29 -3.69 -0.18
C VAL A 208 4.71 -3.39 -1.56
N PHE A 209 5.06 -4.19 -2.54
CA PHE A 209 4.60 -4.04 -3.92
C PHE A 209 3.50 -5.05 -4.22
N VAL A 210 2.34 -4.56 -4.63
CA VAL A 210 1.21 -5.38 -5.09
C VAL A 210 1.16 -5.31 -6.61
N PRO A 211 1.64 -6.34 -7.32
CA PRO A 211 1.63 -6.35 -8.78
C PRO A 211 0.21 -6.49 -9.32
N ALA A 212 0.01 -6.04 -10.55
CA ALA A 212 -1.19 -6.38 -11.29
C ALA A 212 -1.25 -7.90 -11.53
N ALA A 213 -2.48 -8.43 -11.55
CA ALA A 213 -2.70 -9.83 -11.91
C ALA A 213 -2.13 -10.11 -13.30
N PRO A 214 -1.40 -11.19 -13.47
CA PRO A 214 -0.97 -11.60 -14.80
C PRO A 214 -2.21 -11.87 -15.68
N LYS A 215 -2.09 -11.58 -16.97
CA LYS A 215 -3.16 -11.76 -17.94
C LYS A 215 -2.73 -12.70 -19.07
N VAL A 216 -3.72 -13.38 -19.65
CA VAL A 216 -3.64 -14.01 -20.96
C VAL A 216 -4.50 -13.20 -21.92
N PHE A 217 -4.04 -13.03 -23.13
CA PHE A 217 -4.78 -12.30 -24.17
C PHE A 217 -5.45 -13.28 -25.14
N VAL A 218 -6.67 -12.98 -25.52
CA VAL A 218 -7.39 -13.76 -26.54
C VAL A 218 -7.79 -12.83 -27.67
N SER A 219 -7.50 -13.22 -28.89
CA SER A 219 -7.76 -12.41 -30.10
C SER A 219 -8.25 -13.29 -31.25
N GLY A 220 -8.74 -12.66 -32.33
CA GLY A 220 -9.24 -13.34 -33.51
C GLY A 220 -10.75 -13.54 -33.49
N ARG A 221 -11.19 -14.74 -33.95
CA ARG A 221 -12.63 -15.04 -34.09
C ARG A 221 -13.27 -15.50 -32.77
N VAL A 222 -13.34 -14.61 -31.82
CA VAL A 222 -14.02 -14.76 -30.52
C VAL A 222 -15.02 -13.61 -30.32
N PRO A 223 -16.10 -13.83 -29.57
CA PRO A 223 -17.09 -12.77 -29.29
C PRO A 223 -16.46 -11.55 -28.60
N ASP A 224 -15.64 -11.78 -27.57
CA ASP A 224 -15.07 -10.74 -26.73
C ASP A 224 -13.53 -10.85 -26.72
N PRO A 225 -12.82 -10.30 -27.73
CA PRO A 225 -11.37 -10.28 -27.72
C PRO A 225 -10.84 -9.32 -26.64
N GLY A 226 -9.79 -9.74 -25.91
CA GLY A 226 -9.24 -8.90 -24.82
C GLY A 226 -8.24 -9.63 -23.93
N GLY A 227 -7.88 -8.95 -22.82
CA GLY A 227 -7.02 -9.51 -21.77
C GLY A 227 -7.83 -10.07 -20.62
N TYR A 228 -7.57 -11.33 -20.27
CA TYR A 228 -8.28 -12.07 -19.23
C TYR A 228 -7.36 -12.42 -18.06
N PRO A 229 -7.88 -12.53 -16.83
CA PRO A 229 -7.08 -12.96 -15.68
C PRO A 229 -6.46 -14.32 -15.94
N PHE A 230 -5.17 -14.43 -15.66
CA PHE A 230 -4.43 -15.68 -15.73
C PHE A 230 -4.32 -16.33 -14.34
N ALA A 231 -4.54 -17.63 -14.26
CA ALA A 231 -4.20 -18.44 -13.10
C ALA A 231 -3.29 -19.60 -13.55
N PRO A 232 -2.32 -20.03 -12.71
CA PRO A 232 -1.53 -21.22 -13.00
C PRO A 232 -2.42 -22.44 -13.28
N GLY A 233 -2.14 -23.14 -14.36
CA GLY A 233 -2.96 -24.27 -14.82
C GLY A 233 -4.09 -23.91 -15.78
N THR A 234 -4.24 -22.64 -16.16
CA THR A 234 -5.21 -22.22 -17.19
C THR A 234 -4.88 -22.88 -18.53
N THR A 235 -5.88 -23.50 -19.16
CA THR A 235 -5.76 -24.09 -20.50
C THR A 235 -6.20 -23.09 -21.59
N VAL A 236 -5.79 -23.36 -22.83
CA VAL A 236 -6.26 -22.61 -24.01
C VAL A 236 -7.80 -22.64 -24.09
N ARG A 237 -8.43 -23.77 -23.81
CA ARG A 237 -9.89 -23.94 -23.76
C ARG A 237 -10.55 -22.96 -22.79
N GLN A 238 -9.98 -22.85 -21.57
CA GLN A 238 -10.50 -21.95 -20.55
C GLN A 238 -10.31 -20.47 -20.96
N ALA A 239 -9.14 -20.13 -21.51
CA ALA A 239 -8.89 -18.76 -21.99
C ALA A 239 -9.86 -18.36 -23.11
N VAL A 240 -10.09 -19.23 -24.10
CA VAL A 240 -11.06 -19.02 -25.17
C VAL A 240 -12.50 -18.97 -24.62
N GLY A 241 -12.80 -19.80 -23.62
CA GLY A 241 -14.10 -19.80 -22.94
C GLY A 241 -14.41 -18.46 -22.27
N LEU A 242 -13.41 -17.83 -21.63
CA LEU A 242 -13.54 -16.49 -21.03
C LEU A 242 -13.82 -15.40 -22.08
N ALA A 243 -13.32 -15.58 -23.31
CA ALA A 243 -13.58 -14.70 -24.45
C ALA A 243 -14.92 -14.98 -25.18
N GLY A 244 -15.83 -15.72 -24.53
CA GLY A 244 -17.14 -16.06 -25.10
C GLY A 244 -17.12 -17.36 -25.93
N GLY A 245 -16.03 -18.10 -25.95
CA GLY A 245 -15.86 -19.32 -26.74
C GLY A 245 -15.66 -19.07 -28.22
N SER A 246 -15.36 -20.13 -28.99
CA SER A 246 -15.40 -20.07 -30.45
C SER A 246 -16.66 -20.75 -30.95
N ALA A 247 -17.47 -20.04 -31.74
CA ALA A 247 -18.73 -20.56 -32.26
C ALA A 247 -18.56 -21.74 -33.25
N ARG A 248 -17.35 -22.03 -33.72
CA ARG A 248 -17.05 -23.12 -34.66
C ARG A 248 -15.65 -23.65 -34.41
N SER A 249 -15.56 -24.96 -34.18
CA SER A 249 -14.37 -25.86 -34.23
C SER A 249 -12.99 -25.21 -34.07
N ALA A 250 -12.25 -25.64 -33.06
CA ALA A 250 -10.90 -25.24 -32.66
C ALA A 250 -9.78 -25.52 -33.70
N ALA A 251 -10.09 -25.61 -34.98
CA ALA A 251 -9.15 -26.17 -35.97
C ALA A 251 -7.88 -25.31 -36.20
N HIS A 252 -7.85 -24.03 -35.78
CA HIS A 252 -6.70 -23.16 -36.03
C HIS A 252 -6.44 -22.19 -34.88
N ILE A 253 -6.07 -22.73 -33.70
CA ILE A 253 -5.61 -21.92 -32.59
C ILE A 253 -4.08 -21.82 -32.63
N ARG A 254 -3.57 -20.63 -32.50
CA ARG A 254 -2.15 -20.32 -32.36
C ARG A 254 -1.91 -19.63 -31.05
N LEU A 255 -0.78 -19.90 -30.46
CA LEU A 255 -0.32 -19.23 -29.25
C LEU A 255 0.89 -18.37 -29.60
N LEU A 256 0.81 -17.09 -29.34
CA LEU A 256 1.95 -16.19 -29.41
C LEU A 256 2.55 -16.09 -28.00
N ARG A 257 3.75 -16.59 -27.84
CA ARG A 257 4.51 -16.60 -26.58
C ARG A 257 5.81 -15.87 -26.74
N GLU A 258 6.17 -15.04 -25.78
CA GLU A 258 7.46 -14.39 -25.72
C GLU A 258 8.50 -15.35 -25.09
N VAL A 259 9.54 -15.68 -25.85
CA VAL A 259 10.66 -16.50 -25.36
C VAL A 259 11.96 -15.77 -25.65
N GLY A 260 12.67 -15.38 -24.60
CA GLY A 260 13.96 -14.66 -24.74
C GLY A 260 13.83 -13.31 -25.46
N GLY A 261 12.75 -12.56 -25.18
CA GLY A 261 12.50 -11.24 -25.80
C GLY A 261 12.01 -11.30 -27.25
N LYS A 262 11.68 -12.50 -27.75
CA LYS A 262 11.14 -12.68 -29.12
C LYS A 262 9.80 -13.38 -29.08
N ALA A 263 8.82 -12.80 -29.76
CA ALA A 263 7.52 -13.41 -29.93
C ALA A 263 7.62 -14.65 -30.87
N ARG A 264 7.15 -15.79 -30.41
CA ARG A 264 7.07 -17.03 -31.19
C ARG A 264 5.62 -17.50 -31.29
N GLU A 265 5.20 -17.84 -32.50
CA GLU A 265 3.92 -18.47 -32.76
C GLU A 265 4.06 -19.98 -32.64
N VAL A 266 3.26 -20.58 -31.74
CA VAL A 266 3.25 -22.03 -31.48
C VAL A 266 1.85 -22.57 -31.78
N ALA A 267 1.80 -23.70 -32.47
CA ALA A 267 0.54 -24.43 -32.65
C ALA A 267 0.19 -25.11 -31.32
N VAL A 268 -1.03 -24.94 -30.84
CA VAL A 268 -1.49 -25.50 -29.57
C VAL A 268 -2.88 -26.16 -29.71
N GLY A 269 -3.09 -27.14 -28.86
CA GLY A 269 -4.41 -27.75 -28.64
C GLY A 269 -5.22 -27.00 -27.60
N LEU A 270 -6.49 -27.36 -27.45
CA LEU A 270 -7.37 -26.75 -26.46
C LEU A 270 -6.96 -27.06 -25.01
N ASP A 271 -6.32 -28.19 -24.79
CA ASP A 271 -5.96 -28.66 -23.45
C ASP A 271 -4.52 -28.28 -23.06
N ASP A 272 -3.79 -27.60 -23.97
CA ASP A 272 -2.48 -27.07 -23.67
C ASP A 272 -2.54 -25.92 -22.67
N LEU A 273 -1.51 -25.82 -21.83
CA LEU A 273 -1.41 -24.77 -20.81
C LEU A 273 -0.93 -23.45 -21.41
N VAL A 274 -1.61 -22.38 -21.07
CA VAL A 274 -1.15 -21.00 -21.34
C VAL A 274 -0.26 -20.52 -20.20
N GLN A 275 0.58 -19.53 -20.50
CA GLN A 275 1.41 -18.82 -19.53
C GLN A 275 0.97 -17.34 -19.44
N ALA A 276 1.39 -16.68 -18.36
CA ALA A 276 1.18 -15.26 -18.22
C ALA A 276 1.81 -14.49 -19.40
N GLY A 277 1.05 -13.57 -20.01
CA GLY A 277 1.49 -12.80 -21.16
C GLY A 277 1.25 -13.47 -22.52
N ASP A 278 0.85 -14.75 -22.55
CA ASP A 278 0.52 -15.43 -23.80
C ASP A 278 -0.66 -14.75 -24.52
N THR A 279 -0.63 -14.75 -25.85
CA THR A 279 -1.76 -14.34 -26.68
C THR A 279 -2.29 -15.56 -27.44
N VAL A 280 -3.53 -15.96 -27.17
CA VAL A 280 -4.24 -17.01 -27.87
C VAL A 280 -4.96 -16.40 -29.08
N ILE A 281 -4.58 -16.83 -30.28
CA ILE A 281 -5.14 -16.34 -31.55
C ILE A 281 -6.08 -17.41 -32.11
N VAL A 282 -7.35 -17.09 -32.22
CA VAL A 282 -8.39 -17.95 -32.82
C VAL A 282 -8.65 -17.50 -34.25
N ARG A 283 -8.32 -18.35 -35.23
CA ARG A 283 -8.46 -18.05 -36.67
C ARG A 283 -9.75 -18.59 -37.27
#